data_b2da53111d5e3ab91f0e995e945ad57a
#
_entry.id   b2da53111d5e3ab91f0e995e945ad57a
#
_cell.length_a   1.000
_cell.length_b   1.000
_cell.length_c   1.000
_cell.angle_alpha   90.00
_cell.angle_beta   90.00
_cell.angle_gamma   90.00
#
_symmetry.space_group_name_H-M   'P 1'
#
loop_
_entity.id
_entity.type
_entity.pdbx_description
1 polymer ?
#
loop_
_entity_poly.entity_id
_entity_poly.type
_entity_poly.pdbx_seq_one_letter_code
_entity_poly.pdbx_strand_id
1 'polypeptide(L)'
;MNMDKCVIRMAQEKDKVRIMEIYAYARSFMAANGNPNQWKNNNPSKEVIDEDISAGNLYVIEETGTETLDGIKKGADNENSIIHGVFFFRIGEDPTYKVIERGNWLSDDVYGTIHRVAGDGQVHGVLTMAVQFCEQKIKHLRIDTHNDNKIMQHVIEKNGFKRC
;
A
#
# COMPACT_ATOMS: atom_id res chain seq x y z
N MET A 1 17.92 4.91 1.54
CA MET A 1 16.88 5.91 1.69
C MET A 1 16.23 5.81 3.05
N ASN A 2 16.05 6.90 3.72
CA ASN A 2 15.62 6.91 5.11
C ASN A 2 14.09 7.03 5.17
N MET A 3 13.41 6.08 5.86
CA MET A 3 11.96 6.12 6.12
C MET A 3 11.51 7.42 6.79
N ASP A 4 12.39 8.07 7.56
CA ASP A 4 12.08 9.32 8.27
C ASP A 4 11.78 10.51 7.35
N LYS A 5 12.13 10.40 6.05
CA LYS A 5 11.83 11.42 5.04
C LYS A 5 10.55 11.16 4.26
N CYS A 6 9.86 10.06 4.56
CA CYS A 6 8.63 9.70 3.88
C CYS A 6 7.42 10.17 4.68
N VAL A 7 6.43 10.70 3.97
CA VAL A 7 5.11 11.03 4.51
C VAL A 7 4.05 10.24 3.77
N ILE A 8 2.95 9.96 4.45
CA ILE A 8 1.80 9.29 3.84
C ILE A 8 0.68 10.31 3.70
N ARG A 9 0.13 10.39 2.54
CA ARG A 9 -1.03 11.24 2.24
C ARG A 9 -2.02 10.52 1.32
N MET A 10 -3.23 11.03 1.28
CA MET A 10 -4.25 10.55 0.34
C MET A 10 -3.80 10.80 -1.10
N ALA A 11 -3.96 9.82 -1.97
CA ALA A 11 -3.67 9.94 -3.39
C ALA A 11 -4.62 10.93 -4.07
N GLN A 12 -4.10 11.65 -5.04
CA GLN A 12 -4.84 12.60 -5.86
C GLN A 12 -4.76 12.20 -7.34
N GLU A 13 -5.62 12.77 -8.15
CA GLU A 13 -5.64 12.51 -9.60
C GLU A 13 -4.28 12.75 -10.27
N LYS A 14 -3.56 13.77 -9.83
CA LYS A 14 -2.21 14.09 -10.35
C LYS A 14 -1.18 12.97 -10.10
N ASP A 15 -1.43 12.08 -9.15
CA ASP A 15 -0.51 10.99 -8.79
C ASP A 15 -0.68 9.74 -9.63
N LYS A 16 -1.74 9.67 -10.41
CA LYS A 16 -2.20 8.47 -11.10
C LYS A 16 -1.14 7.84 -12.01
N VAL A 17 -0.44 8.65 -12.81
CA VAL A 17 0.60 8.16 -13.72
C VAL A 17 1.69 7.46 -12.92
N ARG A 18 2.17 8.07 -11.86
CA ARG A 18 3.19 7.50 -10.98
C ARG A 18 2.70 6.23 -10.27
N ILE A 19 1.47 6.25 -9.78
CA ILE A 19 0.84 5.08 -9.15
C ILE A 19 0.80 3.89 -10.12
N MET A 20 0.43 4.12 -11.37
CA MET A 20 0.41 3.09 -12.40
C MET A 20 1.81 2.52 -12.68
N GLU A 21 2.84 3.36 -12.69
CA GLU A 21 4.23 2.92 -12.82
C GLU A 21 4.66 2.01 -11.66
N ILE A 22 4.30 2.37 -10.43
CA ILE A 22 4.60 1.58 -9.23
C ILE A 22 3.93 0.21 -9.29
N TYR A 23 2.66 0.16 -9.67
CA TYR A 23 1.96 -1.11 -9.83
C TYR A 23 2.56 -1.97 -10.95
N ALA A 24 2.98 -1.37 -12.06
CA ALA A 24 3.65 -2.10 -13.14
C ALA A 24 4.99 -2.70 -12.68
N TYR A 25 5.77 -1.95 -11.94
CA TYR A 25 7.00 -2.45 -11.32
C TYR A 25 6.70 -3.62 -10.37
N ALA A 26 5.71 -3.47 -9.50
CA ALA A 26 5.34 -4.49 -8.54
C ALA A 26 4.86 -5.79 -9.22
N ARG A 27 4.10 -5.70 -10.30
CA ARG A 27 3.71 -6.88 -11.11
C ARG A 27 4.91 -7.61 -11.66
N SER A 28 5.86 -6.90 -12.22
CA SER A 28 7.10 -7.48 -12.77
C SER A 28 7.94 -8.14 -11.67
N PHE A 29 8.04 -7.50 -10.52
CA PHE A 29 8.74 -8.06 -9.35
C PHE A 29 8.07 -9.34 -8.86
N MET A 30 6.75 -9.36 -8.73
CA MET A 30 5.99 -10.55 -8.32
C MET A 30 6.21 -11.70 -9.29
N ALA A 31 6.11 -11.46 -10.59
CA ALA A 31 6.31 -12.48 -11.62
C ALA A 31 7.73 -13.05 -11.56
N ALA A 32 8.75 -12.21 -11.40
CA ALA A 32 10.13 -12.62 -11.29
C ALA A 32 10.45 -13.43 -10.00
N ASN A 33 9.62 -13.29 -8.96
CA ASN A 33 9.80 -13.95 -7.67
C ASN A 33 8.77 -15.08 -7.40
N GLY A 34 8.24 -15.69 -8.45
CA GLY A 34 7.39 -16.88 -8.35
C GLY A 34 5.92 -16.60 -8.09
N ASN A 35 5.47 -15.36 -8.27
CA ASN A 35 4.07 -14.97 -8.06
C ASN A 35 3.50 -14.24 -9.29
N PRO A 36 3.31 -14.93 -10.44
CA PRO A 36 2.84 -14.29 -11.67
C PRO A 36 1.32 -14.07 -11.72
N ASN A 37 0.55 -14.66 -10.79
CA ASN A 37 -0.91 -14.75 -10.90
C ASN A 37 -1.68 -13.79 -10.00
N GLN A 38 -1.07 -13.19 -8.99
CA GLN A 38 -1.78 -12.33 -8.04
C GLN A 38 -2.39 -11.09 -8.73
N TRP A 39 -1.61 -10.43 -9.55
CA TRP A 39 -2.02 -9.24 -10.31
C TRP A 39 -1.88 -9.46 -11.83
N LYS A 40 -2.31 -10.62 -12.30
CA LYS A 40 -2.34 -10.92 -13.72
C LYS A 40 -3.28 -9.98 -14.48
N ASN A 41 -3.14 -9.92 -15.81
CA ASN A 41 -3.98 -9.11 -16.71
C ASN A 41 -3.90 -7.60 -16.41
N ASN A 42 -2.71 -7.11 -16.05
CA ASN A 42 -2.46 -5.71 -15.72
C ASN A 42 -3.30 -5.16 -14.57
N ASN A 43 -3.65 -6.00 -13.60
CA ASN A 43 -4.30 -5.55 -12.37
C ASN A 43 -3.29 -4.95 -11.39
N PRO A 44 -3.69 -3.97 -10.54
CA PRO A 44 -5.00 -3.31 -10.59
C PRO A 44 -5.15 -2.46 -11.85
N SER A 45 -6.36 -2.46 -12.41
CA SER A 45 -6.68 -1.70 -13.63
C SER A 45 -6.73 -0.20 -13.35
N LYS A 46 -6.66 0.59 -14.43
CA LYS A 46 -6.84 2.04 -14.35
C LYS A 46 -8.18 2.41 -13.70
N GLU A 47 -9.24 1.69 -14.02
CA GLU A 47 -10.58 1.92 -13.48
C GLU A 47 -10.63 1.69 -11.97
N VAL A 48 -9.98 0.64 -11.47
CA VAL A 48 -9.87 0.37 -10.02
C VAL A 48 -9.10 1.49 -9.33
N ILE A 49 -8.01 1.94 -9.91
CA ILE A 49 -7.21 3.06 -9.37
C ILE A 49 -8.04 4.34 -9.33
N ASP A 50 -8.79 4.65 -10.38
CA ASP A 50 -9.70 5.79 -10.44
C ASP A 50 -10.74 5.74 -9.33
N GLU A 51 -11.37 4.59 -9.12
CA GLU A 51 -12.35 4.39 -8.06
C GLU A 51 -11.74 4.57 -6.68
N ASP A 52 -10.58 4.00 -6.44
CA ASP A 52 -9.88 4.10 -5.16
C ASP A 52 -9.50 5.55 -4.83
N ILE A 53 -9.03 6.30 -5.80
CA ILE A 53 -8.73 7.74 -5.64
C ILE A 53 -10.01 8.54 -5.36
N SER A 54 -11.05 8.33 -6.16
CA SER A 54 -12.31 9.06 -6.03
C SER A 54 -12.99 8.80 -4.69
N ALA A 55 -12.88 7.57 -4.17
CA ALA A 55 -13.44 7.19 -2.87
C ALA A 55 -12.59 7.66 -1.67
N GLY A 56 -11.38 8.19 -1.92
CA GLY A 56 -10.47 8.59 -0.86
C GLY A 56 -9.85 7.43 -0.08
N ASN A 57 -9.74 6.26 -0.71
CA ASN A 57 -9.22 5.05 -0.08
C ASN A 57 -7.79 4.69 -0.49
N LEU A 58 -7.20 5.44 -1.41
CA LEU A 58 -5.84 5.19 -1.86
C LEU A 58 -4.88 6.21 -1.23
N TYR A 59 -3.75 5.70 -0.75
CA TYR A 59 -2.72 6.50 -0.08
C TYR A 59 -1.39 6.29 -0.75
N VAL A 60 -0.56 7.33 -0.76
CA VAL A 60 0.79 7.28 -1.31
C VAL A 60 1.81 7.56 -0.22
N ILE A 61 2.95 6.91 -0.36
CA ILE A 61 4.13 7.12 0.47
C ILE A 61 5.09 7.97 -0.36
N GLU A 62 5.29 9.19 0.10
CA GLU A 62 6.03 10.22 -0.63
C GLU A 62 7.27 10.61 0.13
N GLU A 63 8.41 10.62 -0.56
CA GLU A 63 9.63 11.21 -0.02
C GLU A 63 9.56 12.72 -0.24
N THR A 64 9.56 13.47 0.85
CA THR A 64 9.63 14.92 0.79
C THR A 64 11.06 15.34 0.47
N GLY A 65 11.21 16.30 -0.46
CA GLY A 65 12.52 16.80 -0.88
C GLY A 65 13.38 17.26 0.30
N THR A 66 14.69 17.05 0.15
CA THR A 66 15.68 17.50 1.12
C THR A 66 15.54 19.00 1.40
N GLU A 67 15.70 19.39 2.67
CA GLU A 67 15.89 20.79 3.02
C GLU A 67 16.93 21.41 2.08
N THR A 68 16.56 22.51 1.42
CA THR A 68 17.55 23.31 0.73
C THR A 68 18.52 23.88 1.78
N LEU A 69 19.77 24.10 1.38
CA LEU A 69 20.82 24.68 2.24
C LEU A 69 20.39 25.95 2.99
N ASP A 70 19.29 26.57 2.60
CA ASP A 70 18.74 27.81 3.17
C ASP A 70 17.63 27.57 4.19
N GLY A 71 17.33 26.33 4.57
CA GLY A 71 16.31 25.99 5.58
C GLY A 71 14.87 26.32 5.17
N ILE A 72 14.62 26.62 3.91
CA ILE A 72 13.29 26.92 3.40
C ILE A 72 12.58 25.59 3.10
N LYS A 73 11.64 25.22 3.97
CA LYS A 73 10.70 24.14 3.66
C LYS A 73 9.84 24.58 2.49
N LYS A 74 10.13 24.06 1.31
CA LYS A 74 9.17 24.18 0.21
C LYS A 74 7.94 23.34 0.58
N GLY A 75 6.76 23.97 0.50
CA GLY A 75 5.50 23.35 0.87
C GLY A 75 5.17 22.11 0.05
N ALA A 76 4.01 21.52 0.33
CA ALA A 76 3.53 20.24 -0.22
C ALA A 76 3.47 20.12 -1.75
N ASP A 77 3.65 21.20 -2.49
CA ASP A 77 3.71 21.25 -3.96
C ASP A 77 5.13 21.17 -4.51
N ASN A 78 6.02 20.52 -3.80
CA ASN A 78 7.42 20.43 -4.16
C ASN A 78 7.61 19.57 -5.41
N GLU A 79 8.08 20.17 -6.51
CA GLU A 79 8.41 19.48 -7.77
C GLU A 79 9.45 18.35 -7.58
N ASN A 80 10.11 18.29 -6.41
CA ASN A 80 11.13 17.31 -6.08
C ASN A 80 10.63 16.16 -5.19
N SER A 81 9.35 16.07 -4.86
CA SER A 81 8.83 14.95 -4.10
C SER A 81 8.63 13.73 -4.99
N ILE A 82 8.99 12.55 -4.48
CA ILE A 82 8.91 11.28 -5.22
C ILE A 82 8.02 10.31 -4.44
N ILE A 83 7.03 9.77 -5.12
CA ILE A 83 6.19 8.70 -4.58
C ILE A 83 6.93 7.38 -4.77
N HIS A 84 7.10 6.63 -3.67
CA HIS A 84 7.78 5.33 -3.64
C HIS A 84 6.84 4.18 -3.33
N GLY A 85 5.67 4.45 -2.79
CA GLY A 85 4.73 3.42 -2.38
C GLY A 85 3.28 3.86 -2.52
N VAL A 86 2.40 2.87 -2.58
CA VAL A 86 0.96 3.05 -2.69
C VAL A 86 0.26 1.91 -1.96
N PHE A 87 -0.87 2.20 -1.31
CA PHE A 87 -1.71 1.19 -0.70
C PHE A 87 -3.16 1.66 -0.60
N PHE A 88 -4.07 0.71 -0.64
CA PHE A 88 -5.49 0.92 -0.34
C PHE A 88 -5.71 0.73 1.16
N PHE A 89 -6.51 1.61 1.76
CA PHE A 89 -6.97 1.47 3.15
C PHE A 89 -8.39 1.98 3.30
N ARG A 90 -9.23 1.16 3.92
CA ARG A 90 -10.62 1.51 4.23
C ARG A 90 -11.03 0.90 5.56
N ILE A 91 -11.76 1.66 6.37
CA ILE A 91 -12.40 1.17 7.60
C ILE A 91 -13.84 0.76 7.28
N GLY A 92 -14.25 -0.39 7.76
CA GLY A 92 -15.58 -0.93 7.56
C GLY A 92 -15.56 -2.31 6.90
N GLU A 93 -16.75 -2.92 6.78
CA GLU A 93 -16.88 -4.25 6.19
C GLU A 93 -16.41 -4.27 4.74
N ASP A 94 -15.54 -5.24 4.43
CA ASP A 94 -15.08 -5.48 3.07
C ASP A 94 -15.84 -6.67 2.48
N PRO A 95 -16.54 -6.49 1.35
CA PRO A 95 -17.31 -7.58 0.74
C PRO A 95 -16.46 -8.80 0.37
N THR A 96 -15.18 -8.60 0.05
CA THR A 96 -14.27 -9.70 -0.30
C THR A 96 -13.93 -10.59 0.90
N TYR A 97 -14.19 -10.12 2.12
CA TYR A 97 -13.89 -10.83 3.36
C TYR A 97 -15.11 -11.49 4.02
N LYS A 98 -16.26 -11.51 3.36
CA LYS A 98 -17.46 -12.22 3.86
C LYS A 98 -17.24 -13.72 3.94
N VAL A 99 -16.46 -14.27 3.02
CA VAL A 99 -16.11 -15.68 2.98
C VAL A 99 -14.59 -15.80 3.13
N ILE A 100 -14.17 -16.62 4.10
CA ILE A 100 -12.78 -17.01 4.28
C ILE A 100 -12.63 -18.51 4.01
N GLU A 101 -11.69 -18.88 3.16
CA GLU A 101 -11.42 -20.28 2.84
C GLU A 101 -10.41 -20.87 3.82
N ARG A 102 -10.69 -22.05 4.32
CA ARG A 102 -9.79 -22.84 5.17
C ARG A 102 -9.38 -22.15 6.48
N GLY A 103 -10.27 -21.38 7.05
CA GLY A 103 -9.98 -20.69 8.31
C GLY A 103 -11.16 -19.86 8.80
N ASN A 104 -10.95 -19.15 9.88
CA ASN A 104 -11.93 -18.25 10.47
C ASN A 104 -11.25 -16.95 10.90
N TRP A 105 -11.97 -15.83 10.79
CA TRP A 105 -11.50 -14.57 11.35
C TRP A 105 -11.40 -14.67 12.88
N LEU A 106 -10.38 -14.03 13.44
CA LEU A 106 -10.14 -14.03 14.89
C LEU A 106 -11.12 -13.15 15.66
N SER A 107 -11.74 -12.19 15.01
CA SER A 107 -12.71 -11.26 15.59
C SER A 107 -13.67 -10.75 14.52
N ASP A 108 -14.92 -10.48 14.91
CA ASP A 108 -15.93 -9.84 14.07
C ASP A 108 -16.09 -8.33 14.34
N ASP A 109 -15.19 -7.75 15.15
CA ASP A 109 -15.18 -6.32 15.41
C ASP A 109 -14.92 -5.52 14.12
N VAL A 110 -15.32 -4.24 14.14
CA VAL A 110 -15.02 -3.32 13.04
C VAL A 110 -13.52 -3.34 12.73
N TYR A 111 -13.17 -3.38 11.48
CA TYR A 111 -11.80 -3.52 11.03
C TYR A 111 -11.46 -2.54 9.89
N GLY A 112 -10.18 -2.28 9.73
CA GLY A 112 -9.63 -1.64 8.55
C GLY A 112 -9.01 -2.69 7.62
N THR A 113 -9.13 -2.47 6.33
CA THR A 113 -8.59 -3.36 5.30
C THR A 113 -7.47 -2.67 4.55
N ILE A 114 -6.33 -3.35 4.44
CA ILE A 114 -5.19 -2.92 3.62
C ILE A 114 -5.14 -3.81 2.38
N HIS A 115 -5.20 -3.19 1.20
CA HIS A 115 -5.13 -3.88 -0.09
C HIS A 115 -4.13 -3.22 -1.01
N ARG A 116 -3.74 -3.94 -2.04
CA ARG A 116 -2.97 -3.41 -3.17
C ARG A 116 -1.76 -2.59 -2.74
N VAL A 117 -0.99 -3.14 -1.81
CA VAL A 117 0.27 -2.53 -1.36
C VAL A 117 1.34 -2.74 -2.42
N ALA A 118 2.01 -1.68 -2.83
CA ALA A 118 3.09 -1.75 -3.79
C ALA A 118 4.16 -0.69 -3.53
N GLY A 119 5.39 -1.02 -3.83
CA GLY A 119 6.52 -0.10 -3.78
C GLY A 119 7.33 -0.14 -5.08
N ASP A 120 8.19 0.84 -5.28
CA ASP A 120 9.06 0.95 -6.45
C ASP A 120 10.43 0.27 -6.26
N GLY A 121 10.64 -0.39 -5.14
CA GLY A 121 11.90 -1.06 -4.82
C GLY A 121 13.01 -0.15 -4.31
N GLN A 122 12.81 1.16 -4.27
CA GLN A 122 13.82 2.12 -3.81
C GLN A 122 13.77 2.40 -2.30
N VAL A 123 12.65 2.12 -1.67
CA VAL A 123 12.45 2.31 -0.22
C VAL A 123 12.08 0.99 0.41
N HIS A 124 12.76 0.62 1.49
CA HIS A 124 12.40 -0.55 2.28
C HIS A 124 11.30 -0.25 3.27
N GLY A 125 10.48 -1.24 3.59
CA GLY A 125 9.49 -1.14 4.65
C GLY A 125 8.20 -0.45 4.24
N VAL A 126 7.81 -0.49 2.98
CA VAL A 126 6.54 0.10 2.48
C VAL A 126 5.35 -0.45 3.27
N LEU A 127 5.25 -1.77 3.45
CA LEU A 127 4.16 -2.36 4.23
C LEU A 127 4.22 -1.93 5.70
N THR A 128 5.40 -1.89 6.29
CA THR A 128 5.57 -1.45 7.68
C THR A 128 5.07 -0.03 7.88
N MET A 129 5.41 0.88 6.96
CA MET A 129 4.92 2.27 7.00
C MET A 129 3.39 2.33 6.85
N ALA A 130 2.82 1.55 5.93
CA ALA A 130 1.37 1.48 5.74
C ALA A 130 0.67 0.98 6.99
N VAL A 131 1.15 -0.10 7.61
CA VAL A 131 0.60 -0.67 8.84
C VAL A 131 0.66 0.33 9.99
N GLN A 132 1.78 0.98 10.20
CA GLN A 132 1.93 1.99 11.25
C GLN A 132 0.96 3.16 11.08
N PHE A 133 0.76 3.61 9.85
CA PHE A 133 -0.22 4.64 9.53
C PHE A 133 -1.65 4.20 9.86
N CYS A 134 -2.02 2.98 9.44
CA CYS A 134 -3.35 2.45 9.65
C CYS A 134 -3.66 2.15 11.11
N GLU A 135 -2.68 1.66 11.87
CA GLU A 135 -2.82 1.37 13.31
C GLU A 135 -3.18 2.60 14.14
N GLN A 136 -2.79 3.78 13.72
CA GLN A 136 -3.16 5.03 14.37
C GLN A 136 -4.65 5.37 14.18
N LYS A 137 -5.29 4.79 13.18
CA LYS A 137 -6.69 5.03 12.86
C LYS A 137 -7.61 3.95 13.40
N ILE A 138 -7.17 2.69 13.37
CA ILE A 138 -7.92 1.55 13.89
C ILE A 138 -6.97 0.42 14.24
N LYS A 139 -7.19 -0.24 15.39
CA LYS A 139 -6.32 -1.32 15.86
C LYS A 139 -6.56 -2.65 15.16
N HIS A 140 -7.81 -2.95 14.79
CA HIS A 140 -8.17 -4.18 14.11
C HIS A 140 -7.95 -4.02 12.60
N LEU A 141 -6.94 -4.67 12.06
CA LEU A 141 -6.58 -4.62 10.65
C LEU A 141 -6.65 -6.01 10.02
N ARG A 142 -7.12 -6.06 8.79
CA ARG A 142 -7.10 -7.27 7.95
C ARG A 142 -6.30 -6.99 6.69
N ILE A 143 -5.58 -8.00 6.25
CA ILE A 143 -4.80 -7.99 5.02
C ILE A 143 -4.78 -9.39 4.43
N ASP A 144 -4.74 -9.49 3.11
CA ASP A 144 -4.57 -10.75 2.41
C ASP A 144 -3.49 -10.66 1.34
N THR A 145 -3.01 -11.81 0.92
CA THR A 145 -2.07 -11.92 -0.21
C THR A 145 -2.23 -13.28 -0.86
N HIS A 146 -1.76 -13.37 -2.09
CA HIS A 146 -1.81 -14.62 -2.85
C HIS A 146 -0.91 -15.69 -2.20
N ASN A 147 -1.34 -16.95 -2.28
CA ASN A 147 -0.60 -18.08 -1.73
C ASN A 147 0.83 -18.21 -2.31
N ASP A 148 1.06 -17.76 -3.52
CA ASP A 148 2.37 -17.79 -4.18
C ASP A 148 3.29 -16.64 -3.75
N ASN A 149 2.76 -15.63 -3.05
CA ASN A 149 3.53 -14.46 -2.63
C ASN A 149 4.20 -14.70 -1.27
N LYS A 150 5.25 -15.50 -1.27
CA LYS A 150 5.97 -15.87 -0.03
C LYS A 150 6.64 -14.69 0.63
N ILE A 151 7.15 -13.75 -0.16
CA ILE A 151 7.78 -12.52 0.34
C ILE A 151 6.76 -11.70 1.14
N MET A 152 5.59 -11.46 0.57
CA MET A 152 4.54 -10.68 1.23
C MET A 152 3.99 -11.40 2.48
N GLN A 153 3.80 -12.71 2.43
CA GLN A 153 3.39 -13.50 3.59
C GLN A 153 4.36 -13.30 4.76
N HIS A 154 5.66 -13.37 4.49
CA HIS A 154 6.68 -13.16 5.51
C HIS A 154 6.61 -11.75 6.11
N VAL A 155 6.50 -10.73 5.27
CA VAL A 155 6.45 -9.33 5.72
C VAL A 155 5.17 -9.04 6.51
N ILE A 156 4.03 -9.61 6.10
CA ILE A 156 2.76 -9.50 6.82
C ILE A 156 2.90 -10.09 8.24
N GLU A 157 3.42 -11.30 8.36
CA GLU A 157 3.62 -11.97 9.65
C GLU A 157 4.63 -11.22 10.52
N LYS A 158 5.70 -10.69 9.92
CA LYS A 158 6.71 -9.87 10.61
C LYS A 158 6.10 -8.60 11.20
N ASN A 159 5.05 -8.05 10.60
CA ASN A 159 4.33 -6.88 11.10
C ASN A 159 3.24 -7.23 12.13
N GLY A 160 3.21 -8.45 12.63
CA GLY A 160 2.36 -8.86 13.74
C GLY A 160 0.99 -9.41 13.36
N PHE A 161 0.71 -9.57 12.08
CA PHE A 161 -0.54 -10.20 11.64
C PHE A 161 -0.49 -11.71 11.91
N LYS A 162 -1.64 -12.25 12.28
CA LYS A 162 -1.83 -13.68 12.47
C LYS A 162 -2.60 -14.26 11.28
N ARG A 163 -2.14 -15.42 10.83
CA ARG A 163 -2.84 -16.15 9.77
C ARG A 163 -4.16 -16.70 10.31
N CYS A 164 -5.22 -16.52 9.56
CA CYS A 164 -6.54 -17.04 9.86
C CYS A 164 -6.92 -18.25 9.01
#